data_b9540275ee5fff4b6efcc9a904f6d76a
#
_entry.id   b9540275ee5fff4b6efcc9a904f6d76a
#
_cell.length_a   1.000
_cell.length_b   1.000
_cell.length_c   1.000
_cell.angle_alpha   90.00
_cell.angle_beta   90.00
_cell.angle_gamma   90.00
#
_symmetry.space_group_name_H-M   'P 1'
#
loop_
_entity.id
_entity.type
_entity.pdbx_description
1 polymer ?
#
loop_
_entity_poly.entity_id
_entity_poly.type
_entity_poly.pdbx_seq_one_letter_code
_entity_poly.pdbx_strand_id
1 'polypeptide(L)'
;MHDYLLFLLGLTPLLAMIILILKVKMPIHYAVLSTLFITLILGGFFWNTPVQDMGFAVVYGAIKGLWPIVIVILAAIYSYNLMNATKSMDILRNVLASVSDDKRIQVLLISWCFGGFLEAAAGYGTAVAIPIGILIALGFNPLKAAIASLVANTVPTAFGAVGIPVSVLAEQVNLPVTTLSGTIILQLALFNILLPFVIVAIIGGGMKAIRGVGLITLMCGVSTLIPQYLVAVNLGAELPAFAGSLVSLIVIVFMAKNRKEKTAPEFLIEASADSASALSYSRGALLRACSIYILIFLFILLCSPLFPTVKSAMSQIASSLSFSLSNGSHLSMKIEWIATPGVLIIISSVIGGLIQKASLSCLVNVFVSTVKQLKNSIIAISAIVAMATVMDVCGLIGTLAQSLVDLTGGAYLFIAPVIGALGTFVTGSDTNSNILFGKLQTTAAEKLHVDPLWLAAANTSGATGGKMISPQSIAIAVSATRMDGQGSVIMSGTLKYCFAYIVILGLKVGLVYHLFMA
;
A
#
# COMPACT_ATOMS: atom_id res chain seq x y z
N MET A 1 -7.73 25.62 29.38
CA MET A 1 -9.06 25.60 28.75
C MET A 1 -8.96 25.99 27.24
N HIS A 2 -8.14 26.98 26.88
CA HIS A 2 -7.92 27.39 25.49
C HIS A 2 -7.28 26.23 24.65
N ASP A 3 -6.29 25.52 25.18
CA ASP A 3 -5.58 24.45 24.49
C ASP A 3 -6.46 23.22 24.19
N TYR A 4 -7.35 22.86 25.11
CA TYR A 4 -8.33 21.78 24.87
C TYR A 4 -9.35 22.13 23.79
N LEU A 5 -9.74 23.41 23.70
CA LEU A 5 -10.62 23.88 22.64
C LEU A 5 -9.92 23.80 21.28
N LEU A 6 -8.69 24.25 21.19
CA LEU A 6 -7.88 24.18 19.95
C LEU A 6 -7.62 22.70 19.54
N PHE A 7 -7.42 21.82 20.52
CA PHE A 7 -7.33 20.38 20.24
C PHE A 7 -8.61 19.82 19.60
N LEU A 8 -9.78 20.11 20.18
CA LEU A 8 -11.06 19.66 19.63
C LEU A 8 -11.33 20.26 18.25
N LEU A 9 -11.01 21.53 18.05
CA LEU A 9 -11.12 22.20 16.75
C LEU A 9 -10.15 21.59 15.73
N GLY A 10 -8.90 21.28 16.12
CA GLY A 10 -7.92 20.62 15.27
C GLY A 10 -8.33 19.20 14.87
N LEU A 11 -9.07 18.47 15.73
CA LEU A 11 -9.64 17.16 15.40
C LEU A 11 -10.84 17.26 14.45
N THR A 12 -11.51 18.42 14.37
CA THR A 12 -12.76 18.57 13.60
C THR A 12 -12.65 18.15 12.14
N PRO A 13 -11.59 18.51 11.37
CA PRO A 13 -11.46 18.05 9.98
C PRO A 13 -11.41 16.53 9.87
N LEU A 14 -10.65 15.87 10.75
CA LEU A 14 -10.48 14.42 10.74
C LEU A 14 -11.78 13.72 11.15
N LEU A 15 -12.44 14.18 12.21
CA LEU A 15 -13.73 13.65 12.65
C LEU A 15 -14.84 13.90 11.61
N ALA A 16 -14.86 15.08 10.98
CA ALA A 16 -15.79 15.39 9.91
C ALA A 16 -15.61 14.43 8.73
N MET A 17 -14.36 14.17 8.32
CA MET A 17 -14.08 13.21 7.25
C MET A 17 -14.58 11.80 7.60
N ILE A 18 -14.33 11.34 8.83
CA ILE A 18 -14.82 10.05 9.34
C ILE A 18 -16.35 9.98 9.27
N ILE A 19 -17.03 11.01 9.79
CA ILE A 19 -18.50 11.07 9.81
C ILE A 19 -19.07 11.11 8.39
N LEU A 20 -18.51 11.94 7.50
CA LEU A 20 -18.97 12.06 6.12
C LEU A 20 -18.83 10.76 5.35
N ILE A 21 -17.71 10.04 5.54
CA ILE A 21 -17.48 8.77 4.83
C ILE A 21 -18.29 7.63 5.44
N LEU A 22 -18.23 7.43 6.77
CA LEU A 22 -18.80 6.24 7.41
C LEU A 22 -20.30 6.37 7.72
N LYS A 23 -20.75 7.54 8.21
CA LYS A 23 -22.15 7.75 8.63
C LYS A 23 -23.01 8.29 7.50
N VAL A 24 -22.53 9.34 6.81
CA VAL A 24 -23.26 9.97 5.68
C VAL A 24 -23.10 9.14 4.40
N LYS A 25 -22.09 8.26 4.32
CA LYS A 25 -21.74 7.46 3.13
C LYS A 25 -21.44 8.31 1.90
N MET A 26 -20.87 9.49 2.13
CA MET A 26 -20.48 10.41 1.07
C MET A 26 -19.28 9.82 0.29
N PRO A 27 -19.28 9.92 -1.06
CA PRO A 27 -18.09 9.56 -1.85
C PRO A 27 -16.85 10.31 -1.37
N ILE A 28 -15.71 9.61 -1.27
CA ILE A 28 -14.48 10.10 -0.62
C ILE A 28 -14.01 11.46 -1.18
N HIS A 29 -14.12 11.67 -2.50
CA HIS A 29 -13.69 12.93 -3.13
C HIS A 29 -14.54 14.14 -2.68
N TYR A 30 -15.84 13.97 -2.44
CA TYR A 30 -16.67 15.03 -1.87
C TYR A 30 -16.41 15.21 -0.37
N ALA A 31 -16.24 14.11 0.38
CA ALA A 31 -15.95 14.18 1.81
C ALA A 31 -14.66 14.96 2.06
N VAL A 32 -13.60 14.68 1.28
CA VAL A 32 -12.31 15.36 1.42
C VAL A 32 -12.38 16.84 1.00
N LEU A 33 -13.09 17.16 -0.08
CA LEU A 33 -13.29 18.58 -0.47
C LEU A 33 -14.06 19.35 0.60
N SER A 34 -15.09 18.74 1.20
CA SER A 34 -15.84 19.35 2.30
C SER A 34 -14.96 19.57 3.53
N THR A 35 -14.11 18.59 3.86
CA THR A 35 -13.20 18.71 5.02
C THR A 35 -12.06 19.70 4.76
N LEU A 36 -11.55 19.81 3.52
CA LEU A 36 -10.61 20.87 3.13
C LEU A 36 -11.24 22.25 3.36
N PHE A 37 -12.50 22.45 2.95
CA PHE A 37 -13.22 23.69 3.20
C PHE A 37 -13.37 23.99 4.69
N ILE A 38 -13.74 22.99 5.51
CA ILE A 38 -13.77 23.13 6.97
C ILE A 38 -12.39 23.54 7.52
N THR A 39 -11.32 22.90 7.03
CA THR A 39 -9.95 23.19 7.46
C THR A 39 -9.56 24.63 7.15
N LEU A 40 -9.92 25.16 5.98
CA LEU A 40 -9.67 26.55 5.60
C LEU A 40 -10.40 27.53 6.54
N ILE A 41 -11.66 27.26 6.87
CA ILE A 41 -12.42 28.08 7.83
C ILE A 41 -11.74 28.06 9.20
N LEU A 42 -11.41 26.88 9.71
CA LEU A 42 -10.77 26.76 11.02
C LEU A 42 -9.40 27.45 11.05
N GLY A 43 -8.55 27.24 10.05
CA GLY A 43 -7.23 27.84 9.93
C GLY A 43 -7.28 29.38 9.90
N GLY A 44 -8.24 29.95 9.19
CA GLY A 44 -8.43 31.39 9.12
C GLY A 44 -8.95 32.00 10.42
N PHE A 45 -9.99 31.40 11.04
CA PHE A 45 -10.66 31.98 12.19
C PHE A 45 -9.98 31.69 13.54
N PHE A 46 -9.39 30.51 13.73
CA PHE A 46 -8.86 30.10 15.04
C PHE A 46 -7.33 30.10 15.09
N TRP A 47 -6.65 29.89 13.96
CA TRP A 47 -5.18 29.96 13.87
C TRP A 47 -4.68 31.26 13.23
N ASN A 48 -5.62 32.16 12.83
CA ASN A 48 -5.30 33.47 12.23
C ASN A 48 -4.32 33.39 11.03
N THR A 49 -4.40 32.30 10.25
CA THR A 49 -3.51 32.11 9.10
C THR A 49 -3.96 33.02 7.94
N PRO A 50 -3.04 33.78 7.31
CA PRO A 50 -3.38 34.61 6.17
C PRO A 50 -4.03 33.82 5.04
N VAL A 51 -5.08 34.36 4.44
CA VAL A 51 -5.81 33.73 3.33
C VAL A 51 -4.89 33.41 2.15
N GLN A 52 -3.90 34.27 1.90
CA GLN A 52 -2.89 34.07 0.86
C GLN A 52 -2.05 32.82 1.13
N ASP A 53 -1.58 32.60 2.35
CA ASP A 53 -0.78 31.43 2.73
C ASP A 53 -1.60 30.13 2.61
N MET A 54 -2.85 30.18 3.06
CA MET A 54 -3.78 29.06 2.86
C MET A 54 -4.03 28.76 1.38
N GLY A 55 -4.18 29.81 0.56
CA GLY A 55 -4.32 29.68 -0.90
C GLY A 55 -3.09 29.01 -1.54
N PHE A 56 -1.89 29.43 -1.16
CA PHE A 56 -0.64 28.80 -1.59
C PHE A 56 -0.54 27.35 -1.12
N ALA A 57 -0.94 27.06 0.11
CA ALA A 57 -0.97 25.70 0.64
C ALA A 57 -1.91 24.77 -0.14
N VAL A 58 -3.10 25.26 -0.53
CA VAL A 58 -4.05 24.51 -1.38
C VAL A 58 -3.45 24.22 -2.74
N VAL A 59 -2.92 25.23 -3.43
CA VAL A 59 -2.35 25.07 -4.78
C VAL A 59 -1.14 24.13 -4.76
N TYR A 60 -0.21 24.38 -3.82
CA TYR A 60 0.96 23.53 -3.63
C TYR A 60 0.58 22.07 -3.35
N GLY A 61 -0.31 21.84 -2.39
CA GLY A 61 -0.75 20.51 -2.02
C GLY A 61 -1.49 19.80 -3.15
N ALA A 62 -2.33 20.51 -3.92
CA ALA A 62 -3.01 19.93 -5.07
C ALA A 62 -2.01 19.50 -6.18
N ILE A 63 -1.01 20.34 -6.49
CA ILE A 63 0.04 19.99 -7.46
C ILE A 63 0.89 18.83 -6.95
N LYS A 64 1.28 18.83 -5.68
CA LYS A 64 2.02 17.74 -5.05
C LYS A 64 1.21 16.42 -5.05
N GLY A 65 -0.11 16.50 -4.92
CA GLY A 65 -1.01 15.36 -5.10
C GLY A 65 -1.02 14.81 -6.51
N LEU A 66 -1.01 15.69 -7.53
CA LEU A 66 -0.97 15.29 -8.93
C LEU A 66 0.38 14.69 -9.31
N TRP A 67 1.47 15.33 -8.90
CA TRP A 67 2.84 14.91 -9.20
C TRP A 67 3.69 14.88 -7.92
N PRO A 68 4.27 13.72 -7.54
CA PRO A 68 4.36 12.44 -8.28
C PRO A 68 3.21 11.45 -8.00
N ILE A 69 2.33 11.72 -7.01
CA ILE A 69 1.47 10.69 -6.42
C ILE A 69 0.48 10.11 -7.45
N VAL A 70 -0.35 10.97 -8.05
CA VAL A 70 -1.38 10.51 -9.00
C VAL A 70 -0.75 9.89 -10.24
N ILE A 71 0.37 10.43 -10.76
CA ILE A 71 1.00 9.89 -11.97
C ILE A 71 1.51 8.45 -11.78
N VAL A 72 2.06 8.12 -10.59
CA VAL A 72 2.50 6.75 -10.30
C VAL A 72 1.30 5.81 -10.17
N ILE A 73 0.25 6.23 -9.48
CA ILE A 73 -0.97 5.44 -9.34
C ILE A 73 -1.63 5.18 -10.70
N LEU A 74 -1.73 6.21 -11.53
CA LEU A 74 -2.25 6.11 -12.89
C LEU A 74 -1.42 5.10 -13.72
N ALA A 75 -0.10 5.24 -13.69
CA ALA A 75 0.82 4.39 -14.42
C ALA A 75 0.73 2.93 -13.97
N ALA A 76 0.67 2.67 -12.66
CA ALA A 76 0.56 1.33 -12.09
C ALA A 76 -0.75 0.65 -12.53
N ILE A 77 -1.89 1.34 -12.45
CA ILE A 77 -3.18 0.79 -12.89
C ILE A 77 -3.23 0.64 -14.41
N TYR A 78 -2.64 1.56 -15.16
CA TYR A 78 -2.50 1.44 -16.61
C TYR A 78 -1.72 0.18 -17.00
N SER A 79 -0.58 -0.10 -16.35
CA SER A 79 0.20 -1.31 -16.60
C SER A 79 -0.64 -2.59 -16.40
N TYR A 80 -1.39 -2.64 -15.30
CA TYR A 80 -2.28 -3.75 -14.97
C TYR A 80 -3.44 -3.89 -15.97
N ASN A 81 -4.13 -2.79 -16.30
CA ASN A 81 -5.23 -2.80 -17.27
C ASN A 81 -4.76 -3.25 -18.65
N LEU A 82 -3.54 -2.86 -19.03
CA LEU A 82 -2.93 -3.28 -20.30
C LEU A 82 -2.61 -4.78 -20.31
N MET A 83 -2.08 -5.33 -19.19
CA MET A 83 -1.85 -6.77 -19.07
C MET A 83 -3.15 -7.59 -19.16
N ASN A 84 -4.27 -7.05 -18.66
CA ASN A 84 -5.58 -7.68 -18.84
C ASN A 84 -6.05 -7.57 -20.31
N ALA A 85 -5.93 -6.40 -20.92
CA ALA A 85 -6.33 -6.19 -22.32
C ALA A 85 -5.56 -7.09 -23.30
N THR A 86 -4.28 -7.36 -23.02
CA THR A 86 -3.43 -8.28 -23.81
C THR A 86 -3.59 -9.76 -23.43
N LYS A 87 -4.45 -10.07 -22.44
CA LYS A 87 -4.61 -11.43 -21.85
C LYS A 87 -3.32 -12.02 -21.26
N SER A 88 -2.29 -11.22 -21.07
CA SER A 88 -1.03 -11.65 -20.47
C SER A 88 -1.21 -12.04 -18.98
N MET A 89 -2.15 -11.39 -18.29
CA MET A 89 -2.49 -11.73 -16.92
C MET A 89 -3.09 -13.14 -16.79
N ASP A 90 -3.87 -13.59 -17.79
CA ASP A 90 -4.47 -14.93 -17.77
C ASP A 90 -3.40 -16.04 -17.89
N ILE A 91 -2.33 -15.79 -18.66
CA ILE A 91 -1.17 -16.69 -18.73
C ILE A 91 -0.54 -16.87 -17.35
N LEU A 92 -0.30 -15.77 -16.63
CA LEU A 92 0.31 -15.81 -15.30
C LEU A 92 -0.59 -16.56 -14.30
N ARG A 93 -1.90 -16.30 -14.31
CA ARG A 93 -2.88 -16.97 -13.45
C ARG A 93 -2.87 -18.49 -13.68
N ASN A 94 -2.91 -18.91 -14.94
CA ASN A 94 -2.95 -20.35 -15.30
C ASN A 94 -1.66 -21.07 -14.89
N VAL A 95 -0.50 -20.42 -15.09
CA VAL A 95 0.79 -20.99 -14.68
C VAL A 95 0.85 -21.16 -13.16
N LEU A 96 0.40 -20.17 -12.38
CA LEU A 96 0.40 -20.27 -10.93
C LEU A 96 -0.58 -21.31 -10.40
N ALA A 97 -1.76 -21.42 -11.01
CA ALA A 97 -2.77 -22.41 -10.64
C ALA A 97 -2.28 -23.86 -10.84
N SER A 98 -1.36 -24.09 -11.78
CA SER A 98 -0.81 -25.42 -12.10
C SER A 98 0.37 -25.88 -11.23
N VAL A 99 0.83 -25.06 -10.26
CA VAL A 99 2.06 -25.36 -9.49
C VAL A 99 1.87 -26.45 -8.45
N SER A 100 0.74 -26.50 -7.76
CA SER A 100 0.49 -27.43 -6.66
C SER A 100 -0.99 -27.79 -6.56
N ASP A 101 -1.27 -29.03 -6.14
CA ASP A 101 -2.61 -29.54 -5.80
C ASP A 101 -2.98 -29.34 -4.32
N ASP A 102 -2.04 -28.84 -3.49
CA ASP A 102 -2.25 -28.58 -2.07
C ASP A 102 -2.82 -27.16 -1.86
N LYS A 103 -4.06 -27.07 -1.35
CA LYS A 103 -4.75 -25.79 -1.04
C LYS A 103 -3.90 -24.84 -0.20
N ARG A 104 -3.08 -25.37 0.71
CA ARG A 104 -2.24 -24.61 1.63
C ARG A 104 -1.06 -23.94 0.92
N ILE A 105 -0.45 -24.67 -0.03
CA ILE A 105 0.63 -24.13 -0.87
C ILE A 105 0.06 -23.15 -1.90
N GLN A 106 -1.11 -23.44 -2.47
CA GLN A 106 -1.75 -22.55 -3.44
C GLN A 106 -2.11 -21.18 -2.83
N VAL A 107 -2.60 -21.14 -1.58
CA VAL A 107 -2.89 -19.84 -0.96
C VAL A 107 -1.62 -19.02 -0.71
N LEU A 108 -0.50 -19.66 -0.37
CA LEU A 108 0.80 -18.98 -0.27
C LEU A 108 1.26 -18.42 -1.61
N LEU A 109 1.17 -19.21 -2.68
CA LEU A 109 1.54 -18.79 -4.03
C LEU A 109 0.66 -17.66 -4.55
N ILE A 110 -0.67 -17.79 -4.40
CA ILE A 110 -1.64 -16.90 -5.03
C ILE A 110 -1.87 -15.64 -4.17
N SER A 111 -2.16 -15.79 -2.86
CA SER A 111 -2.50 -14.62 -2.04
C SER A 111 -1.27 -13.91 -1.49
N TRP A 112 -0.23 -14.64 -1.05
CA TRP A 112 0.96 -14.02 -0.49
C TRP A 112 1.96 -13.59 -1.57
N CYS A 113 2.51 -14.54 -2.33
CA CYS A 113 3.56 -14.22 -3.30
C CYS A 113 3.04 -13.40 -4.48
N PHE A 114 2.03 -13.92 -5.19
CA PHE A 114 1.48 -13.23 -6.37
C PHE A 114 0.63 -12.04 -5.99
N GLY A 115 -0.16 -12.12 -4.92
CA GLY A 115 -0.89 -10.99 -4.36
C GLY A 115 0.06 -9.86 -3.96
N GLY A 116 1.15 -10.16 -3.24
CA GLY A 116 2.18 -9.18 -2.89
C GLY A 116 2.87 -8.56 -4.11
N PHE A 117 3.13 -9.37 -5.14
CA PHE A 117 3.65 -8.87 -6.42
C PHE A 117 2.67 -7.92 -7.11
N LEU A 118 1.37 -8.25 -7.13
CA LEU A 118 0.33 -7.39 -7.69
C LEU A 118 0.15 -6.09 -6.89
N GLU A 119 0.28 -6.15 -5.56
CA GLU A 119 0.26 -4.95 -4.73
C GLU A 119 1.44 -4.05 -5.04
N ALA A 120 2.65 -4.62 -5.15
CA ALA A 120 3.84 -3.88 -5.56
C ALA A 120 3.69 -3.24 -6.94
N ALA A 121 3.08 -3.97 -7.89
CA ALA A 121 2.95 -3.52 -9.28
C ALA A 121 1.86 -2.47 -9.48
N ALA A 122 0.69 -2.67 -8.86
CA ALA A 122 -0.51 -1.89 -9.16
C ALA A 122 -1.24 -1.35 -7.93
N GLY A 123 -1.19 -2.06 -6.80
CA GLY A 123 -1.96 -1.69 -5.62
C GLY A 123 -3.47 -1.67 -5.88
N TYR A 124 -4.17 -0.72 -5.30
CA TYR A 124 -5.59 -0.39 -5.58
C TYR A 124 -6.59 -1.57 -5.52
N GLY A 125 -6.29 -2.58 -4.67
CA GLY A 125 -7.17 -3.73 -4.46
C GLY A 125 -7.06 -4.84 -5.50
N THR A 126 -6.19 -4.71 -6.52
CA THR A 126 -5.91 -5.79 -7.48
C THR A 126 -5.32 -7.00 -6.77
N ALA A 127 -4.49 -6.77 -5.77
CA ALA A 127 -3.87 -7.78 -4.90
C ALA A 127 -4.86 -8.52 -3.98
N VAL A 128 -6.08 -8.04 -3.86
CA VAL A 128 -7.18 -8.71 -3.15
C VAL A 128 -8.12 -9.39 -4.13
N ALA A 129 -8.62 -8.64 -5.12
CA ALA A 129 -9.63 -9.13 -6.05
C ALA A 129 -9.15 -10.34 -6.88
N ILE A 130 -7.92 -10.29 -7.40
CA ILE A 130 -7.40 -11.30 -8.30
C ILE A 130 -7.10 -12.62 -7.56
N PRO A 131 -6.35 -12.62 -6.44
CA PRO A 131 -6.17 -13.83 -5.64
C PRO A 131 -7.48 -14.46 -5.23
N ILE A 132 -8.46 -13.71 -4.75
CA ILE A 132 -9.80 -14.22 -4.42
C ILE A 132 -10.42 -14.93 -5.63
N GLY A 133 -10.41 -14.29 -6.80
CA GLY A 133 -11.00 -14.87 -8.02
C GLY A 133 -10.33 -16.18 -8.43
N ILE A 134 -8.98 -16.25 -8.35
CA ILE A 134 -8.23 -17.48 -8.67
C ILE A 134 -8.52 -18.58 -7.64
N LEU A 135 -8.51 -18.26 -6.35
CA LEU A 135 -8.78 -19.23 -5.29
C LEU A 135 -10.20 -19.82 -5.42
N ILE A 136 -11.21 -18.98 -5.72
CA ILE A 136 -12.59 -19.46 -5.94
C ILE A 136 -12.67 -20.37 -7.17
N ALA A 137 -12.00 -20.00 -8.26
CA ALA A 137 -11.93 -20.84 -9.46
C ALA A 137 -11.26 -22.20 -9.20
N LEU A 138 -10.38 -22.28 -8.21
CA LEU A 138 -9.76 -23.52 -7.72
C LEU A 138 -10.62 -24.26 -6.67
N GLY A 139 -11.87 -23.84 -6.43
CA GLY A 139 -12.79 -24.53 -5.50
C GLY A 139 -12.62 -24.16 -4.02
N PHE A 140 -11.94 -23.05 -3.70
CA PHE A 140 -11.84 -22.59 -2.32
C PHE A 140 -13.14 -21.95 -1.85
N ASN A 141 -13.42 -22.09 -0.55
CA ASN A 141 -14.56 -21.40 0.06
C ASN A 141 -14.41 -19.88 -0.09
N PRO A 142 -15.41 -19.16 -0.66
CA PRO A 142 -15.31 -17.73 -0.96
C PRO A 142 -14.97 -16.86 0.25
N LEU A 143 -15.60 -17.11 1.41
CA LEU A 143 -15.34 -16.35 2.63
C LEU A 143 -13.90 -16.53 3.13
N LYS A 144 -13.40 -17.77 3.15
CA LYS A 144 -12.02 -18.06 3.55
C LYS A 144 -11.02 -17.46 2.57
N ALA A 145 -11.29 -17.53 1.26
CA ALA A 145 -10.45 -16.89 0.23
C ALA A 145 -10.39 -15.37 0.41
N ALA A 146 -11.54 -14.72 0.70
CA ALA A 146 -11.59 -13.29 0.98
C ALA A 146 -10.75 -12.92 2.20
N ILE A 147 -10.98 -13.57 3.34
CA ILE A 147 -10.26 -13.28 4.59
C ILE A 147 -8.75 -13.54 4.41
N ALA A 148 -8.36 -14.67 3.80
CA ALA A 148 -6.95 -14.99 3.58
C ALA A 148 -6.26 -13.96 2.67
N SER A 149 -6.91 -13.51 1.60
CA SER A 149 -6.35 -12.51 0.68
C SER A 149 -6.27 -11.11 1.30
N LEU A 150 -7.25 -10.71 2.11
CA LEU A 150 -7.21 -9.46 2.87
C LEU A 150 -6.06 -9.45 3.88
N VAL A 151 -5.87 -10.56 4.62
CA VAL A 151 -4.77 -10.71 5.58
C VAL A 151 -3.42 -10.77 4.85
N ALA A 152 -3.32 -11.49 3.74
CA ALA A 152 -2.09 -11.59 2.95
C ALA A 152 -1.64 -10.24 2.38
N ASN A 153 -2.59 -9.39 2.02
CA ASN A 153 -2.30 -8.07 1.44
C ASN A 153 -1.78 -7.04 2.46
N THR A 154 -1.79 -7.35 3.76
CA THR A 154 -1.44 -6.39 4.82
C THR A 154 -0.03 -5.85 4.68
N VAL A 155 0.98 -6.71 4.75
CA VAL A 155 2.39 -6.29 4.72
C VAL A 155 2.80 -5.65 3.38
N PRO A 156 2.47 -6.23 2.21
CA PRO A 156 2.85 -5.65 0.93
C PRO A 156 2.30 -4.25 0.70
N THR A 157 1.17 -3.90 1.32
CA THR A 157 0.48 -2.61 1.13
C THR A 157 1.37 -1.41 1.51
N ALA A 158 2.28 -1.54 2.48
CA ALA A 158 3.24 -0.49 2.82
C ALA A 158 4.06 -0.02 1.61
N PHE A 159 4.40 -0.94 0.71
CA PHE A 159 5.18 -0.71 -0.50
C PHE A 159 4.35 -0.92 -1.78
N GLY A 160 3.03 -0.77 -1.68
CA GLY A 160 2.11 -0.91 -2.81
C GLY A 160 2.31 0.16 -3.87
N ALA A 161 1.83 -0.12 -5.10
CA ALA A 161 1.94 0.77 -6.26
C ALA A 161 3.34 1.41 -6.37
N VAL A 162 4.36 0.55 -6.46
CA VAL A 162 5.78 0.96 -6.61
C VAL A 162 6.27 1.83 -5.44
N GLY A 163 5.88 1.45 -4.21
CA GLY A 163 6.39 2.07 -2.97
C GLY A 163 5.83 3.47 -2.67
N ILE A 164 4.77 3.89 -3.34
CA ILE A 164 4.17 5.22 -3.17
C ILE A 164 3.85 5.57 -1.71
N PRO A 165 3.26 4.70 -0.88
CA PRO A 165 2.96 5.06 0.50
C PRO A 165 4.19 5.54 1.28
N VAL A 166 5.31 4.84 1.12
CA VAL A 166 6.57 5.16 1.82
C VAL A 166 7.30 6.34 1.19
N SER A 167 7.37 6.41 -0.14
CA SER A 167 8.02 7.53 -0.85
C SER A 167 7.34 8.86 -0.52
N VAL A 168 5.99 8.88 -0.51
CA VAL A 168 5.20 10.06 -0.14
C VAL A 168 5.40 10.42 1.33
N LEU A 169 5.42 9.44 2.23
CA LEU A 169 5.70 9.69 3.65
C LEU A 169 7.08 10.31 3.82
N ALA A 170 8.13 9.72 3.23
CA ALA A 170 9.49 10.21 3.32
C ALA A 170 9.61 11.67 2.86
N GLU A 171 8.98 12.00 1.75
CA GLU A 171 8.93 13.36 1.23
C GLU A 171 8.11 14.31 2.12
N GLN A 172 6.96 13.85 2.65
CA GLN A 172 6.09 14.65 3.52
C GLN A 172 6.79 15.07 4.81
N VAL A 173 7.58 14.17 5.38
CA VAL A 173 8.25 14.37 6.68
C VAL A 173 9.73 14.71 6.54
N ASN A 174 10.23 14.85 5.31
CA ASN A 174 11.62 15.16 4.98
C ASN A 174 12.64 14.19 5.61
N LEU A 175 12.36 12.89 5.54
CA LEU A 175 13.22 11.82 6.04
C LEU A 175 13.83 11.02 4.88
N PRO A 176 15.06 10.44 5.06
CA PRO A 176 15.68 9.61 4.02
C PRO A 176 14.84 8.37 3.72
N VAL A 177 14.45 8.19 2.46
CA VAL A 177 13.54 7.11 2.03
C VAL A 177 14.12 5.72 2.30
N THR A 178 15.43 5.52 2.16
CA THR A 178 16.08 4.23 2.39
C THR A 178 16.03 3.82 3.86
N THR A 179 16.34 4.76 4.77
CA THR A 179 16.30 4.51 6.22
C THR A 179 14.87 4.27 6.69
N LEU A 180 13.92 5.10 6.22
CA LEU A 180 12.51 4.95 6.55
C LEU A 180 11.96 3.61 6.05
N SER A 181 12.28 3.22 4.81
CA SER A 181 11.87 1.93 4.23
C SER A 181 12.40 0.75 5.03
N GLY A 182 13.69 0.80 5.40
CA GLY A 182 14.30 -0.22 6.25
C GLY A 182 13.63 -0.33 7.62
N THR A 183 13.36 0.79 8.28
CA THR A 183 12.68 0.84 9.58
C THR A 183 11.25 0.27 9.51
N ILE A 184 10.50 0.60 8.45
CA ILE A 184 9.16 0.04 8.22
C ILE A 184 9.23 -1.49 8.09
N ILE A 185 10.17 -2.02 7.29
CA ILE A 185 10.30 -3.47 7.13
C ILE A 185 10.72 -4.14 8.43
N LEU A 186 11.59 -3.53 9.23
CA LEU A 186 11.93 -4.04 10.55
C LEU A 186 10.72 -4.08 11.49
N GLN A 187 9.87 -3.05 11.48
CA GLN A 187 8.62 -3.08 12.24
C GLN A 187 7.67 -4.17 11.73
N LEU A 188 7.61 -4.41 10.42
CA LEU A 188 6.77 -5.42 9.80
C LEU A 188 7.39 -6.84 9.77
N ALA A 189 8.66 -7.01 10.18
CA ALA A 189 9.39 -8.28 10.05
C ALA A 189 8.66 -9.47 10.72
N LEU A 190 8.13 -9.25 11.92
CA LEU A 190 7.37 -10.28 12.64
C LEU A 190 6.16 -10.76 11.83
N PHE A 191 5.45 -9.83 11.20
CA PHE A 191 4.25 -10.12 10.42
C PHE A 191 4.58 -10.76 9.07
N ASN A 192 5.72 -10.42 8.45
CA ASN A 192 6.22 -11.14 7.29
C ASN A 192 6.39 -12.64 7.57
N ILE A 193 6.81 -13.00 8.79
CA ILE A 193 6.99 -14.40 9.19
C ILE A 193 5.67 -15.04 9.63
N LEU A 194 4.84 -14.35 10.41
CA LEU A 194 3.64 -14.93 11.04
C LEU A 194 2.43 -15.01 10.09
N LEU A 195 2.20 -14.00 9.24
CA LEU A 195 0.99 -13.97 8.41
C LEU A 195 0.90 -15.12 7.40
N PRO A 196 1.96 -15.63 6.77
CA PRO A 196 1.90 -16.87 6.00
C PRO A 196 1.29 -18.06 6.77
N PHE A 197 1.63 -18.23 8.06
CA PHE A 197 1.03 -19.27 8.91
C PHE A 197 -0.45 -19.00 9.18
N VAL A 198 -0.81 -17.74 9.39
CA VAL A 198 -2.21 -17.33 9.61
C VAL A 198 -3.06 -17.65 8.38
N ILE A 199 -2.61 -17.31 7.17
CA ILE A 199 -3.39 -17.59 5.94
C ILE A 199 -3.50 -19.09 5.65
N VAL A 200 -2.46 -19.88 5.92
CA VAL A 200 -2.53 -21.36 5.85
C VAL A 200 -3.55 -21.89 6.85
N ALA A 201 -3.56 -21.40 8.08
CA ALA A 201 -4.53 -21.80 9.11
C ALA A 201 -5.97 -21.40 8.74
N ILE A 202 -6.19 -20.22 8.13
CA ILE A 202 -7.52 -19.77 7.67
C ILE A 202 -8.08 -20.76 6.63
N ILE A 203 -7.28 -21.09 5.62
CA ILE A 203 -7.69 -21.97 4.52
C ILE A 203 -7.88 -23.39 5.02
N GLY A 204 -6.94 -23.91 5.80
CA GLY A 204 -6.97 -25.28 6.29
C GLY A 204 -7.88 -25.53 7.50
N GLY A 205 -8.54 -24.49 8.03
CA GLY A 205 -9.50 -24.61 9.13
C GLY A 205 -8.88 -24.71 10.53
N GLY A 206 -7.62 -24.30 10.70
CA GLY A 206 -6.97 -24.19 12.01
C GLY A 206 -5.48 -24.49 11.99
N MET A 207 -4.84 -24.41 13.14
CA MET A 207 -3.37 -24.58 13.29
C MET A 207 -2.85 -25.98 12.89
N LYS A 208 -3.71 -26.99 12.94
CA LYS A 208 -3.34 -28.35 12.49
C LYS A 208 -2.97 -28.41 11.01
N ALA A 209 -3.51 -27.50 10.20
CA ALA A 209 -3.21 -27.39 8.78
C ALA A 209 -1.74 -27.04 8.47
N ILE A 210 -0.98 -26.54 9.43
CA ILE A 210 0.44 -26.21 9.27
C ILE A 210 1.31 -27.47 9.17
N ARG A 211 0.84 -28.62 9.69
CA ARG A 211 1.61 -29.86 9.67
C ARG A 211 1.89 -30.32 8.23
N GLY A 212 3.15 -30.62 7.93
CA GLY A 212 3.62 -31.04 6.60
C GLY A 212 3.84 -29.90 5.60
N VAL A 213 3.46 -28.64 5.93
CA VAL A 213 3.78 -27.44 5.12
C VAL A 213 4.48 -26.35 5.93
N GLY A 214 4.79 -26.59 7.20
CA GLY A 214 5.37 -25.58 8.10
C GLY A 214 6.68 -24.99 7.59
N LEU A 215 7.58 -25.81 7.04
CA LEU A 215 8.85 -25.33 6.48
C LEU A 215 8.60 -24.47 5.23
N ILE A 216 7.72 -24.87 4.33
CA ILE A 216 7.36 -24.07 3.14
C ILE A 216 6.76 -22.73 3.58
N THR A 217 5.88 -22.74 4.59
CA THR A 217 5.26 -21.53 5.14
C THR A 217 6.28 -20.60 5.78
N LEU A 218 7.24 -21.13 6.55
CA LEU A 218 8.34 -20.35 7.11
C LEU A 218 9.21 -19.72 6.02
N MET A 219 9.59 -20.54 5.03
CA MET A 219 10.42 -20.08 3.91
C MET A 219 9.68 -19.03 3.07
N CYS A 220 8.36 -19.08 2.99
CA CYS A 220 7.55 -18.06 2.34
C CYS A 220 7.76 -16.68 3.01
N GLY A 221 7.68 -16.61 4.34
CA GLY A 221 7.92 -15.37 5.08
C GLY A 221 9.37 -14.90 5.01
N VAL A 222 10.34 -15.80 5.24
CA VAL A 222 11.76 -15.47 5.25
C VAL A 222 12.24 -14.99 3.88
N SER A 223 11.85 -15.69 2.81
CA SER A 223 12.23 -15.33 1.44
C SER A 223 11.49 -14.08 0.92
N THR A 224 10.45 -13.63 1.59
CA THR A 224 9.85 -12.30 1.39
C THR A 224 10.65 -11.24 2.14
N LEU A 225 10.89 -11.46 3.44
CA LEU A 225 11.48 -10.47 4.35
C LEU A 225 12.91 -10.05 3.97
N ILE A 226 13.78 -11.04 3.74
CA ILE A 226 15.21 -10.76 3.52
C ILE A 226 15.43 -9.90 2.27
N PRO A 227 14.92 -10.24 1.07
CA PRO A 227 15.09 -9.40 -0.11
C PRO A 227 14.42 -8.04 0.03
N GLN A 228 13.25 -7.97 0.67
CA GLN A 228 12.59 -6.69 0.96
C GLN A 228 13.50 -5.76 1.75
N TYR A 229 14.08 -6.25 2.85
CA TYR A 229 14.96 -5.46 3.70
C TYR A 229 16.21 -5.00 2.97
N LEU A 230 16.90 -5.93 2.29
CA LEU A 230 18.13 -5.61 1.55
C LEU A 230 17.88 -4.57 0.44
N VAL A 231 16.77 -4.68 -0.27
CA VAL A 231 16.42 -3.72 -1.32
C VAL A 231 16.01 -2.38 -0.70
N ALA A 232 15.25 -2.37 0.39
CA ALA A 232 14.78 -1.14 1.03
C ALA A 232 15.93 -0.26 1.54
N VAL A 233 16.88 -0.83 2.23
CA VAL A 233 18.00 -0.07 2.83
C VAL A 233 19.00 0.43 1.78
N ASN A 234 19.05 -0.18 0.60
CA ASN A 234 19.99 0.18 -0.45
C ASN A 234 19.36 0.99 -1.60
N LEU A 235 18.09 0.72 -1.94
CA LEU A 235 17.44 1.27 -3.14
C LEU A 235 16.26 2.19 -2.84
N GLY A 236 15.65 2.10 -1.64
CA GLY A 236 14.50 2.89 -1.25
C GLY A 236 13.18 2.11 -1.31
N ALA A 237 12.08 2.79 -1.62
CA ALA A 237 10.73 2.27 -1.44
C ALA A 237 10.15 1.52 -2.64
N GLU A 238 10.66 1.74 -3.85
CA GLU A 238 10.00 1.36 -5.09
C GLU A 238 10.06 -0.16 -5.37
N LEU A 239 11.15 -0.83 -5.01
CA LEU A 239 11.43 -2.21 -5.38
C LEU A 239 11.30 -3.27 -4.27
N PRO A 240 11.23 -2.95 -2.96
CA PRO A 240 11.25 -3.96 -1.89
C PRO A 240 10.16 -5.01 -2.03
N ALA A 241 8.89 -4.59 -2.24
CA ALA A 241 7.78 -5.52 -2.34
C ALA A 241 7.86 -6.39 -3.60
N PHE A 242 8.35 -5.84 -4.72
CA PHE A 242 8.65 -6.63 -5.91
C PHE A 242 9.69 -7.72 -5.65
N ALA A 243 10.83 -7.32 -5.07
CA ALA A 243 11.93 -8.26 -4.81
C ALA A 243 11.51 -9.36 -3.84
N GLY A 244 10.88 -9.00 -2.72
CA GLY A 244 10.41 -9.97 -1.73
C GLY A 244 9.38 -10.94 -2.31
N SER A 245 8.37 -10.44 -3.00
CA SER A 245 7.31 -11.26 -3.59
C SER A 245 7.83 -12.18 -4.70
N LEU A 246 8.73 -11.69 -5.56
CA LEU A 246 9.30 -12.47 -6.64
C LEU A 246 10.23 -13.58 -6.13
N VAL A 247 11.13 -13.25 -5.19
CA VAL A 247 12.02 -14.26 -4.59
C VAL A 247 11.21 -15.30 -3.83
N SER A 248 10.21 -14.89 -3.06
CA SER A 248 9.32 -15.81 -2.35
C SER A 248 8.56 -16.71 -3.33
N LEU A 249 8.04 -16.15 -4.43
CA LEU A 249 7.37 -16.93 -5.48
C LEU A 249 8.28 -18.02 -6.04
N ILE A 250 9.52 -17.67 -6.40
CA ILE A 250 10.50 -18.63 -6.93
C ILE A 250 10.80 -19.73 -5.91
N VAL A 251 11.06 -19.35 -4.66
CA VAL A 251 11.38 -20.29 -3.57
C VAL A 251 10.21 -21.25 -3.34
N ILE A 252 8.98 -20.75 -3.26
CA ILE A 252 7.81 -21.60 -3.00
C ILE A 252 7.49 -22.51 -4.18
N VAL A 253 7.60 -22.02 -5.43
CA VAL A 253 7.46 -22.86 -6.63
C VAL A 253 8.50 -24.00 -6.63
N PHE A 254 9.75 -23.67 -6.31
CA PHE A 254 10.81 -24.67 -6.23
C PHE A 254 10.55 -25.73 -5.14
N MET A 255 10.18 -25.28 -3.94
CA MET A 255 9.86 -26.19 -2.83
C MET A 255 8.62 -27.03 -3.10
N ALA A 256 7.58 -26.45 -3.70
CA ALA A 256 6.36 -27.18 -4.04
C ALA A 256 6.62 -28.29 -5.05
N LYS A 257 7.40 -28.02 -6.10
CA LYS A 257 7.75 -29.01 -7.14
C LYS A 257 8.66 -30.13 -6.63
N ASN A 258 9.51 -29.85 -5.65
CA ASN A 258 10.44 -30.83 -5.08
C ASN A 258 9.88 -31.57 -3.83
N ARG A 259 8.64 -31.27 -3.45
CA ARG A 259 8.00 -31.91 -2.29
C ARG A 259 7.73 -33.40 -2.57
N LYS A 260 8.24 -34.24 -1.67
CA LYS A 260 8.05 -35.71 -1.74
C LYS A 260 6.81 -36.20 -0.95
N GLU A 261 6.34 -35.39 0.00
CA GLU A 261 5.19 -35.74 0.83
C GLU A 261 3.89 -35.62 0.03
N LYS A 262 3.06 -36.63 0.09
CA LYS A 262 1.73 -36.59 -0.51
C LYS A 262 0.82 -35.65 0.27
N THR A 263 0.04 -34.88 -0.45
CA THR A 263 -0.99 -34.01 0.14
C THR A 263 -2.08 -34.87 0.79
N ALA A 264 -2.42 -34.57 2.04
CA ALA A 264 -3.53 -35.23 2.71
C ALA A 264 -4.86 -34.93 1.97
N PRO A 265 -5.78 -35.90 1.86
CA PRO A 265 -7.00 -35.76 1.04
C PRO A 265 -7.84 -34.53 1.37
N GLU A 266 -7.87 -34.12 2.62
CA GLU A 266 -8.61 -32.94 3.10
C GLU A 266 -8.09 -31.60 2.53
N PHE A 267 -6.81 -31.54 2.12
CA PHE A 267 -6.16 -30.37 1.54
C PHE A 267 -5.98 -30.44 0.02
N LEU A 268 -6.42 -31.51 -0.62
CA LEU A 268 -6.39 -31.61 -2.07
C LEU A 268 -7.39 -30.63 -2.71
N ILE A 269 -6.96 -30.00 -3.78
CA ILE A 269 -7.83 -29.24 -4.67
C ILE A 269 -8.66 -30.27 -5.45
N GLU A 270 -9.98 -30.18 -5.33
CA GLU A 270 -10.87 -30.96 -6.17
C GLU A 270 -10.72 -30.51 -7.61
N ALA A 271 -10.21 -31.39 -8.48
CA ALA A 271 -10.07 -31.09 -9.89
C ALA A 271 -11.45 -30.79 -10.49
N SER A 272 -11.75 -29.52 -10.76
CA SER A 272 -12.87 -29.19 -11.63
C SER A 272 -12.55 -29.71 -13.03
N ALA A 273 -13.52 -30.30 -13.72
CA ALA A 273 -13.36 -30.94 -15.03
C ALA A 273 -12.75 -29.97 -16.09
N ASP A 274 -12.89 -28.66 -15.89
CA ASP A 274 -12.29 -27.61 -16.72
C ASP A 274 -10.80 -27.32 -16.42
N SER A 275 -10.25 -27.81 -15.29
CA SER A 275 -8.84 -27.64 -14.92
C SER A 275 -7.91 -28.65 -15.60
N ALA A 276 -8.43 -29.62 -16.32
CA ALA A 276 -7.69 -30.75 -16.91
C ALA A 276 -6.85 -30.36 -18.15
N SER A 277 -7.01 -29.18 -18.72
CA SER A 277 -6.11 -28.68 -19.75
C SER A 277 -5.03 -27.79 -19.11
N ALA A 278 -4.02 -28.39 -18.49
CA ALA A 278 -2.77 -27.69 -18.18
C ALA A 278 -2.20 -27.16 -19.50
N LEU A 279 -2.58 -25.93 -19.85
CA LEU A 279 -2.03 -25.23 -21.02
C LEU A 279 -0.53 -25.04 -20.77
N SER A 280 0.28 -25.88 -21.41
CA SER A 280 1.73 -25.74 -21.39
C SER A 280 2.11 -24.51 -22.20
N TYR A 281 2.40 -23.42 -21.52
CA TYR A 281 2.91 -22.21 -22.16
C TYR A 281 4.41 -22.34 -22.46
N SER A 282 4.83 -21.93 -23.65
CA SER A 282 6.24 -21.86 -23.98
C SER A 282 6.95 -20.80 -23.12
N ARG A 283 8.26 -20.99 -22.87
CA ARG A 283 9.08 -20.00 -22.14
C ARG A 283 9.00 -18.62 -22.77
N GLY A 284 8.96 -18.54 -24.11
CA GLY A 284 8.81 -17.27 -24.83
C GLY A 284 7.45 -16.61 -24.62
N ALA A 285 6.35 -17.38 -24.51
CA ALA A 285 5.03 -16.85 -24.19
C ALA A 285 4.99 -16.27 -22.76
N LEU A 286 5.62 -16.95 -21.80
CA LEU A 286 5.72 -16.49 -20.42
C LEU A 286 6.56 -15.19 -20.30
N LEU A 287 7.75 -15.16 -20.92
CA LEU A 287 8.59 -13.96 -20.94
C LEU A 287 7.88 -12.77 -21.59
N ARG A 288 7.15 -13.03 -22.69
CA ARG A 288 6.35 -11.99 -23.35
C ARG A 288 5.21 -11.51 -22.41
N ALA A 289 4.53 -12.41 -21.76
CA ALA A 289 3.48 -12.03 -20.79
C ALA A 289 4.03 -11.18 -19.63
N CYS A 290 5.24 -11.48 -19.13
CA CYS A 290 5.88 -10.73 -18.05
C CYS A 290 6.56 -9.44 -18.51
N SER A 291 6.64 -9.13 -19.81
CA SER A 291 7.48 -8.06 -20.37
C SER A 291 7.27 -6.69 -19.72
N ILE A 292 6.02 -6.30 -19.43
CA ILE A 292 5.71 -5.02 -18.77
C ILE A 292 6.37 -4.96 -17.41
N TYR A 293 6.20 -5.97 -16.55
CA TYR A 293 6.75 -5.97 -15.19
C TYR A 293 8.27 -6.12 -15.18
N ILE A 294 8.84 -6.88 -16.13
CA ILE A 294 10.30 -6.97 -16.31
C ILE A 294 10.88 -5.59 -16.64
N LEU A 295 10.24 -4.85 -17.54
CA LEU A 295 10.67 -3.51 -17.93
C LEU A 295 10.47 -2.49 -16.80
N ILE A 296 9.38 -2.57 -16.04
CA ILE A 296 9.16 -1.73 -14.86
C ILE A 296 10.31 -1.93 -13.87
N PHE A 297 10.59 -3.19 -13.52
CA PHE A 297 11.70 -3.50 -12.60
C PHE A 297 13.04 -2.99 -13.14
N LEU A 298 13.33 -3.22 -14.41
CA LEU A 298 14.58 -2.81 -15.05
C LEU A 298 14.73 -1.28 -15.05
N PHE A 299 13.71 -0.53 -15.47
CA PHE A 299 13.82 0.93 -15.59
C PHE A 299 13.89 1.61 -14.22
N ILE A 300 13.13 1.12 -13.24
CA ILE A 300 13.24 1.62 -11.87
C ILE A 300 14.62 1.29 -11.29
N LEU A 301 15.13 0.08 -11.53
CA LEU A 301 16.48 -0.30 -11.11
C LEU A 301 17.56 0.58 -11.74
N LEU A 302 17.46 0.90 -13.03
CA LEU A 302 18.38 1.80 -13.74
C LEU A 302 18.34 3.23 -13.20
N CYS A 303 17.19 3.69 -12.69
CA CYS A 303 17.04 5.01 -12.06
C CYS A 303 17.29 4.98 -10.54
N SER A 304 17.72 3.85 -9.98
CA SER A 304 18.03 3.71 -8.56
C SER A 304 19.44 4.24 -8.20
N PRO A 305 19.78 4.35 -6.92
CA PRO A 305 21.13 4.70 -6.48
C PRO A 305 22.26 3.78 -6.96
N LEU A 306 21.94 2.58 -7.47
CA LEU A 306 22.94 1.67 -8.06
C LEU A 306 23.55 2.21 -9.36
N PHE A 307 22.83 3.06 -10.08
CA PHE A 307 23.26 3.67 -11.34
C PHE A 307 23.24 5.18 -11.25
N PRO A 308 24.13 5.81 -10.44
CA PRO A 308 24.05 7.23 -10.10
C PRO A 308 24.16 8.15 -11.33
N THR A 309 24.92 7.75 -12.34
CA THR A 309 25.06 8.52 -13.59
C THR A 309 23.76 8.60 -14.36
N VAL A 310 23.04 7.47 -14.48
CA VAL A 310 21.72 7.41 -15.17
C VAL A 310 20.70 8.23 -14.40
N LYS A 311 20.61 8.02 -13.08
CA LYS A 311 19.73 8.76 -12.19
C LYS A 311 19.97 10.27 -12.29
N SER A 312 21.22 10.71 -12.18
CA SER A 312 21.59 12.13 -12.27
C SER A 312 21.19 12.74 -13.61
N ALA A 313 21.49 12.07 -14.73
CA ALA A 313 21.12 12.56 -16.05
C ALA A 313 19.60 12.72 -16.22
N MET A 314 18.80 11.77 -15.74
CA MET A 314 17.34 11.85 -15.82
C MET A 314 16.75 12.90 -14.87
N SER A 315 17.32 13.09 -13.68
CA SER A 315 16.87 14.06 -12.69
C SER A 315 17.23 15.52 -13.04
N GLN A 316 18.06 15.75 -14.06
CA GLN A 316 18.33 17.11 -14.59
C GLN A 316 17.13 17.69 -15.33
N ILE A 317 16.26 16.83 -15.91
CA ILE A 317 15.04 17.27 -16.59
C ILE A 317 13.96 17.48 -15.55
N ALA A 318 14.02 18.63 -14.89
CA ALA A 318 13.15 18.98 -13.78
C ALA A 318 12.73 20.45 -13.80
N SER A 319 11.61 20.74 -13.14
CA SER A 319 11.13 22.09 -12.85
C SER A 319 10.97 22.25 -11.34
N SER A 320 11.23 23.43 -10.81
CA SER A 320 11.03 23.75 -9.40
C SER A 320 9.84 24.68 -9.23
N LEU A 321 9.00 24.41 -8.23
CA LEU A 321 7.89 25.24 -7.81
C LEU A 321 8.13 25.67 -6.37
N SER A 322 8.00 26.96 -6.08
CA SER A 322 8.16 27.50 -4.73
C SER A 322 7.15 28.61 -4.47
N PHE A 323 6.55 28.59 -3.27
CA PHE A 323 5.68 29.63 -2.74
C PHE A 323 6.28 30.15 -1.44
N SER A 324 6.40 31.48 -1.31
CA SER A 324 6.87 32.14 -0.09
C SER A 324 5.68 32.48 0.80
N LEU A 325 5.69 32.00 2.03
CA LEU A 325 4.65 32.26 3.02
C LEU A 325 4.95 33.56 3.80
N SER A 326 3.92 34.14 4.40
CA SER A 326 4.00 35.41 5.14
C SER A 326 4.93 35.33 6.37
N ASN A 327 5.14 34.14 6.91
CA ASN A 327 6.06 33.91 8.03
C ASN A 327 7.53 33.72 7.62
N GLY A 328 7.86 33.89 6.33
CA GLY A 328 9.21 33.70 5.78
C GLY A 328 9.59 32.27 5.44
N SER A 329 8.74 31.29 5.71
CA SER A 329 8.97 29.92 5.26
C SER A 329 8.60 29.73 3.77
N HIS A 330 9.05 28.62 3.17
CA HIS A 330 8.82 28.33 1.76
C HIS A 330 8.23 26.94 1.59
N LEU A 331 7.18 26.84 0.77
CA LEU A 331 6.70 25.56 0.24
C LEU A 331 7.40 25.33 -1.10
N SER A 332 8.29 24.35 -1.18
CA SER A 332 9.06 24.07 -2.39
C SER A 332 8.99 22.60 -2.78
N MET A 333 8.89 22.33 -4.08
CA MET A 333 8.96 20.99 -4.65
C MET A 333 9.72 21.00 -5.97
N LYS A 334 10.38 19.87 -6.26
CA LYS A 334 11.02 19.58 -7.53
C LYS A 334 10.18 18.58 -8.30
N ILE A 335 9.79 18.93 -9.52
CA ILE A 335 9.06 18.05 -10.45
C ILE A 335 10.08 17.44 -11.40
N GLU A 336 10.45 16.19 -11.19
CA GLU A 336 11.33 15.44 -12.09
C GLU A 336 10.49 14.79 -13.19
N TRP A 337 10.60 15.30 -14.42
CA TRP A 337 9.71 14.90 -15.52
C TRP A 337 9.94 13.49 -16.02
N ILE A 338 11.17 12.98 -15.96
CA ILE A 338 11.53 11.65 -16.46
C ILE A 338 11.87 10.68 -15.35
N ALA A 339 12.61 11.11 -14.33
CA ALA A 339 13.06 10.24 -13.24
C ALA A 339 11.94 9.80 -12.28
N THR A 340 10.76 10.42 -12.35
CA THR A 340 9.60 10.02 -11.56
C THR A 340 9.17 8.59 -11.91
N PRO A 341 9.00 7.67 -10.92
CA PRO A 341 8.63 6.27 -11.16
C PRO A 341 7.39 6.10 -12.05
N GLY A 342 6.39 6.98 -11.94
CA GLY A 342 5.20 6.93 -12.77
C GLY A 342 5.47 7.03 -14.27
N VAL A 343 6.40 7.90 -14.66
CA VAL A 343 6.79 8.05 -16.07
C VAL A 343 7.53 6.81 -16.55
N LEU A 344 8.43 6.26 -15.74
CA LEU A 344 9.15 5.01 -16.05
C LEU A 344 8.19 3.83 -16.23
N ILE A 345 7.15 3.74 -15.39
CA ILE A 345 6.11 2.72 -15.50
C ILE A 345 5.29 2.90 -16.79
N ILE A 346 4.93 4.13 -17.17
CA ILE A 346 4.21 4.39 -18.44
C ILE A 346 5.07 3.95 -19.63
N ILE A 347 6.33 4.35 -19.67
CA ILE A 347 7.27 3.97 -20.73
C ILE A 347 7.40 2.44 -20.80
N SER A 348 7.62 1.79 -19.66
CA SER A 348 7.68 0.33 -19.55
C SER A 348 6.42 -0.35 -20.06
N SER A 349 5.24 0.21 -19.72
CA SER A 349 3.94 -0.33 -20.14
C SER A 349 3.73 -0.20 -21.64
N VAL A 350 4.11 0.93 -22.24
CA VAL A 350 4.01 1.13 -23.68
C VAL A 350 4.92 0.15 -24.41
N ILE A 351 6.21 0.07 -24.06
CA ILE A 351 7.17 -0.84 -24.69
C ILE A 351 6.76 -2.30 -24.47
N GLY A 352 6.44 -2.68 -23.23
CA GLY A 352 6.01 -4.03 -22.89
C GLY A 352 4.69 -4.42 -23.57
N GLY A 353 3.74 -3.48 -23.69
CA GLY A 353 2.50 -3.67 -24.43
C GLY A 353 2.72 -3.95 -25.92
N LEU A 354 3.66 -3.24 -26.56
CA LEU A 354 4.07 -3.51 -27.94
C LEU A 354 4.71 -4.90 -28.06
N ILE A 355 5.56 -5.32 -27.12
CA ILE A 355 6.11 -6.68 -27.06
C ILE A 355 4.98 -7.72 -26.91
N GLN A 356 3.93 -7.41 -26.15
CA GLN A 356 2.73 -8.24 -26.01
C GLN A 356 1.79 -8.16 -27.23
N LYS A 357 2.18 -7.46 -28.30
CA LYS A 357 1.43 -7.25 -29.53
C LYS A 357 0.15 -6.41 -29.37
N ALA A 358 0.10 -5.52 -28.39
CA ALA A 358 -0.96 -4.52 -28.30
C ALA A 358 -0.85 -3.53 -29.48
N SER A 359 -1.99 -3.18 -30.07
CA SER A 359 -2.04 -2.10 -31.08
C SER A 359 -1.90 -0.73 -30.41
N LEU A 360 -1.47 0.28 -31.15
CA LEU A 360 -1.41 1.67 -30.64
C LEU A 360 -2.77 2.15 -30.16
N SER A 361 -3.85 1.78 -30.87
CA SER A 361 -5.22 2.06 -30.45
C SER A 361 -5.55 1.41 -29.09
N CYS A 362 -5.12 0.17 -28.87
CA CYS A 362 -5.28 -0.51 -27.59
C CYS A 362 -4.55 0.25 -26.47
N LEU A 363 -3.29 0.64 -26.67
CA LEU A 363 -2.49 1.40 -25.71
C LEU A 363 -3.19 2.69 -25.29
N VAL A 364 -3.63 3.49 -26.28
CA VAL A 364 -4.32 4.77 -26.03
C VAL A 364 -5.68 4.55 -25.37
N ASN A 365 -6.49 3.61 -25.85
CA ASN A 365 -7.82 3.36 -25.29
C ASN A 365 -7.74 2.87 -23.84
N VAL A 366 -6.79 2.00 -23.51
CA VAL A 366 -6.58 1.54 -22.14
C VAL A 366 -6.10 2.69 -21.25
N PHE A 367 -5.21 3.56 -21.74
CA PHE A 367 -4.77 4.74 -21.00
C PHE A 367 -5.94 5.68 -20.69
N VAL A 368 -6.72 6.07 -21.70
CA VAL A 368 -7.89 6.96 -21.53
C VAL A 368 -8.92 6.35 -20.61
N SER A 369 -9.20 5.04 -20.73
CA SER A 369 -10.13 4.36 -19.83
C SER A 369 -9.62 4.33 -18.39
N THR A 370 -8.31 4.17 -18.19
CA THR A 370 -7.68 4.21 -16.85
C THR A 370 -7.79 5.61 -16.22
N VAL A 371 -7.56 6.68 -17.00
CA VAL A 371 -7.78 8.07 -16.51
C VAL A 371 -9.22 8.29 -16.10
N LYS A 372 -10.20 7.84 -16.92
CA LYS A 372 -11.62 7.93 -16.59
C LYS A 372 -11.97 7.13 -15.33
N GLN A 373 -11.43 5.93 -15.19
CA GLN A 373 -11.60 5.08 -14.00
C GLN A 373 -11.13 5.79 -12.72
N LEU A 374 -10.02 6.53 -12.80
CA LEU A 374 -9.36 7.13 -11.64
C LEU A 374 -9.78 8.57 -11.34
N LYS A 375 -10.66 9.19 -12.14
CA LYS A 375 -10.99 10.62 -12.00
C LYS A 375 -11.35 11.03 -10.55
N ASN A 376 -12.15 10.25 -9.86
CA ASN A 376 -12.56 10.52 -8.49
C ASN A 376 -11.40 10.34 -7.49
N SER A 377 -10.53 9.37 -7.73
CA SER A 377 -9.31 9.16 -6.93
C SER A 377 -8.31 10.30 -7.13
N ILE A 378 -8.18 10.82 -8.34
CA ILE A 378 -7.34 11.98 -8.66
C ILE A 378 -7.79 13.19 -7.84
N ILE A 379 -9.10 13.50 -7.84
CA ILE A 379 -9.66 14.60 -7.05
C ILE A 379 -9.44 14.36 -5.55
N ALA A 380 -9.73 13.16 -5.06
CA ALA A 380 -9.58 12.83 -3.65
C ALA A 380 -8.12 12.97 -3.17
N ILE A 381 -7.16 12.42 -3.90
CA ILE A 381 -5.74 12.49 -3.53
C ILE A 381 -5.24 13.93 -3.53
N SER A 382 -5.52 14.69 -4.59
CA SER A 382 -5.12 16.10 -4.67
C SER A 382 -5.72 16.92 -3.52
N ALA A 383 -6.98 16.69 -3.18
CA ALA A 383 -7.66 17.38 -2.08
C ALA A 383 -7.13 16.95 -0.69
N ILE A 384 -6.77 15.66 -0.49
CA ILE A 384 -6.17 15.19 0.78
C ILE A 384 -4.80 15.83 1.00
N VAL A 385 -3.95 15.88 -0.04
CA VAL A 385 -2.63 16.52 0.06
C VAL A 385 -2.78 18.02 0.32
N ALA A 386 -3.72 18.68 -0.36
CA ALA A 386 -4.03 20.09 -0.11
C ALA A 386 -4.49 20.31 1.34
N MET A 387 -5.41 19.49 1.85
CA MET A 387 -5.89 19.57 3.23
C MET A 387 -4.76 19.37 4.24
N ALA A 388 -3.93 18.35 4.06
CA ALA A 388 -2.79 18.09 4.96
C ALA A 388 -1.78 19.26 4.95
N THR A 389 -1.51 19.85 3.77
CA THR A 389 -0.63 21.02 3.63
C THR A 389 -1.22 22.25 4.34
N VAL A 390 -2.53 22.49 4.20
CA VAL A 390 -3.21 23.59 4.92
C VAL A 390 -3.15 23.34 6.43
N MET A 391 -3.42 22.14 6.91
CA MET A 391 -3.32 21.79 8.34
C MET A 391 -1.90 22.04 8.90
N ASP A 392 -0.86 21.74 8.12
CA ASP A 392 0.53 21.97 8.52
C ASP A 392 0.85 23.47 8.55
N VAL A 393 0.56 24.19 7.46
CA VAL A 393 0.81 25.65 7.34
C VAL A 393 0.06 26.45 8.40
N CYS A 394 -1.18 26.07 8.73
CA CYS A 394 -1.97 26.72 9.78
C CYS A 394 -1.53 26.34 11.20
N GLY A 395 -0.68 25.32 11.40
CA GLY A 395 -0.26 24.86 12.73
C GLY A 395 -1.25 23.91 13.43
N LEU A 396 -2.32 23.45 12.76
CA LEU A 396 -3.28 22.48 13.31
C LEU A 396 -2.58 21.19 13.70
N ILE A 397 -1.64 20.69 12.85
CA ILE A 397 -0.88 19.47 13.12
C ILE A 397 -0.05 19.61 14.41
N GLY A 398 0.62 20.75 14.58
CA GLY A 398 1.40 21.04 15.79
C GLY A 398 0.57 21.03 17.06
N THR A 399 -0.63 21.63 17.02
CA THR A 399 -1.59 21.64 18.13
C THR A 399 -2.08 20.23 18.46
N LEU A 400 -2.43 19.43 17.44
CA LEU A 400 -2.86 18.04 17.62
C LEU A 400 -1.75 17.17 18.24
N ALA A 401 -0.52 17.29 17.72
CA ALA A 401 0.62 16.53 18.22
C ALA A 401 0.90 16.86 19.70
N GLN A 402 0.92 18.17 20.05
CA GLN A 402 1.13 18.61 21.43
C GLN A 402 0.08 18.00 22.36
N SER A 403 -1.20 18.18 22.04
CA SER A 403 -2.28 17.71 22.89
C SER A 403 -2.31 16.18 23.05
N LEU A 404 -2.01 15.43 21.97
CA LEU A 404 -1.92 13.97 22.04
C LEU A 404 -0.75 13.52 22.92
N VAL A 405 0.39 14.18 22.83
CA VAL A 405 1.56 13.89 23.66
C VAL A 405 1.28 14.24 25.13
N ASP A 406 0.67 15.39 25.40
CA ASP A 406 0.30 15.81 26.76
C ASP A 406 -0.69 14.84 27.42
N LEU A 407 -1.61 14.26 26.63
CA LEU A 407 -2.60 13.28 27.12
C LEU A 407 -2.02 11.90 27.35
N THR A 408 -1.07 11.46 26.52
CA THR A 408 -0.61 10.07 26.48
C THR A 408 0.81 9.87 26.98
N GLY A 409 1.64 10.91 26.98
CA GLY A 409 3.06 10.82 27.34
C GLY A 409 3.76 9.72 26.55
N GLY A 410 4.60 8.94 27.22
CA GLY A 410 5.31 7.80 26.61
C GLY A 410 4.41 6.69 26.06
N ALA A 411 3.14 6.62 26.48
CA ALA A 411 2.18 5.66 25.94
C ALA A 411 1.81 5.95 24.47
N TYR A 412 2.14 7.15 23.95
CA TYR A 412 1.96 7.49 22.53
C TYR A 412 2.60 6.48 21.60
N LEU A 413 3.77 5.95 21.94
CA LEU A 413 4.49 4.94 21.15
C LEU A 413 3.65 3.69 20.84
N PHE A 414 2.81 3.28 21.80
CA PHE A 414 1.91 2.13 21.64
C PHE A 414 0.70 2.47 20.77
N ILE A 415 0.30 3.74 20.74
CA ILE A 415 -0.91 4.24 20.07
C ILE A 415 -0.59 4.68 18.63
N ALA A 416 0.65 5.07 18.33
CA ALA A 416 1.06 5.57 17.03
C ALA A 416 0.60 4.67 15.85
N PRO A 417 0.73 3.33 15.90
CA PRO A 417 0.21 2.46 14.84
C PRO A 417 -1.32 2.49 14.71
N VAL A 418 -2.04 2.73 15.82
CA VAL A 418 -3.51 2.84 15.80
C VAL A 418 -3.96 4.04 14.97
N ILE A 419 -3.25 5.17 15.08
CA ILE A 419 -3.52 6.38 14.31
C ILE A 419 -3.36 6.10 12.81
N GLY A 420 -2.27 5.44 12.42
CA GLY A 420 -2.05 5.00 11.04
C GLY A 420 -3.16 4.07 10.53
N ALA A 421 -3.55 3.10 11.36
CA ALA A 421 -4.63 2.16 11.03
C ALA A 421 -5.97 2.85 10.83
N LEU A 422 -6.32 3.82 11.68
CA LEU A 422 -7.54 4.62 11.55
C LEU A 422 -7.55 5.41 10.24
N GLY A 423 -6.42 6.01 9.85
CA GLY A 423 -6.30 6.72 8.59
C GLY A 423 -6.62 5.85 7.38
N THR A 424 -6.05 4.65 7.33
CA THR A 424 -6.32 3.71 6.24
C THR A 424 -7.70 3.08 6.33
N PHE A 425 -8.20 2.79 7.52
CA PHE A 425 -9.58 2.31 7.70
C PHE A 425 -10.58 3.27 7.06
N VAL A 426 -10.44 4.57 7.31
CA VAL A 426 -11.36 5.59 6.83
C VAL A 426 -11.19 5.85 5.32
N THR A 427 -9.95 6.01 4.87
CA THR A 427 -9.65 6.42 3.48
C THR A 427 -9.51 5.25 2.51
N GLY A 428 -9.30 4.04 3.01
CA GLY A 428 -9.00 2.86 2.21
C GLY A 428 -7.58 2.83 1.61
N SER A 429 -6.70 3.77 2.02
CA SER A 429 -5.38 3.97 1.38
C SER A 429 -4.29 4.30 2.40
N ASP A 430 -3.21 3.51 2.39
CA ASP A 430 -2.02 3.77 3.23
C ASP A 430 -1.35 5.08 2.83
N THR A 431 -1.30 5.40 1.54
CA THR A 431 -0.80 6.69 1.06
C THR A 431 -1.55 7.84 1.70
N ASN A 432 -2.89 7.78 1.72
CA ASN A 432 -3.71 8.83 2.32
C ASN A 432 -3.50 8.91 3.84
N SER A 433 -3.37 7.77 4.53
CA SER A 433 -3.04 7.73 5.96
C SER A 433 -1.69 8.39 6.24
N ASN A 434 -0.68 8.10 5.43
CA ASN A 434 0.65 8.69 5.56
C ASN A 434 0.65 10.20 5.30
N ILE A 435 -0.13 10.67 4.33
CA ILE A 435 -0.29 12.11 4.06
C ILE A 435 -0.95 12.80 5.25
N LEU A 436 -2.00 12.22 5.81
CA LEU A 436 -2.77 12.82 6.90
C LEU A 436 -2.01 12.85 8.22
N PHE A 437 -1.30 11.78 8.54
CA PHE A 437 -0.76 11.59 9.88
C PHE A 437 0.77 11.53 9.94
N GLY A 438 1.47 11.44 8.82
CA GLY A 438 2.93 11.36 8.81
C GLY A 438 3.59 12.51 9.56
N LYS A 439 3.17 13.75 9.26
CA LYS A 439 3.69 14.95 9.93
C LYS A 439 3.29 15.01 11.41
N LEU A 440 2.07 14.57 11.75
CA LEU A 440 1.62 14.45 13.14
C LEU A 440 2.55 13.53 13.94
N GLN A 441 2.92 12.36 13.37
CA GLN A 441 3.80 11.39 14.01
C GLN A 441 5.21 11.95 14.26
N THR A 442 5.79 12.62 13.27
CA THR A 442 7.13 13.21 13.43
C THR A 442 7.14 14.38 14.41
N THR A 443 6.09 15.22 14.38
CA THR A 443 5.95 16.31 15.37
C THR A 443 5.76 15.76 16.78
N ALA A 444 4.98 14.68 16.94
CA ALA A 444 4.86 14.01 18.24
C ALA A 444 6.19 13.39 18.70
N ALA A 445 6.95 12.80 17.78
CA ALA A 445 8.28 12.26 18.07
C ALA A 445 9.24 13.32 18.58
N GLU A 446 9.30 14.49 17.92
CA GLU A 446 10.11 15.63 18.35
C GLU A 446 9.77 16.06 19.77
N LYS A 447 8.48 16.13 20.12
CA LYS A 447 8.01 16.52 21.46
C LYS A 447 8.30 15.47 22.55
N LEU A 448 8.31 14.20 22.17
CA LEU A 448 8.66 13.08 23.05
C LEU A 448 10.16 12.83 23.12
N HIS A 449 10.98 13.56 22.35
CA HIS A 449 12.41 13.30 22.17
C HIS A 449 12.71 11.87 21.69
N VAL A 450 11.85 11.36 20.78
CA VAL A 450 11.95 10.04 20.16
C VAL A 450 12.40 10.20 18.70
N ASP A 451 13.08 9.21 18.14
CA ASP A 451 13.47 9.22 16.73
C ASP A 451 12.23 9.40 15.82
N PRO A 452 12.15 10.49 15.02
CA PRO A 452 11.05 10.71 14.09
C PRO A 452 10.88 9.58 13.05
N LEU A 453 11.95 8.91 12.64
CA LEU A 453 11.90 7.72 11.78
C LEU A 453 11.05 6.61 12.37
N TRP A 454 11.19 6.38 13.69
CA TRP A 454 10.48 5.29 14.38
C TRP A 454 8.97 5.50 14.37
N LEU A 455 8.50 6.72 14.66
CA LEU A 455 7.06 7.01 14.69
C LEU A 455 6.47 7.19 13.28
N ALA A 456 7.21 7.76 12.32
CA ALA A 456 6.79 7.79 10.93
C ALA A 456 6.61 6.37 10.37
N ALA A 457 7.56 5.47 10.67
CA ALA A 457 7.45 4.06 10.31
C ALA A 457 6.24 3.38 10.99
N ALA A 458 5.96 3.71 12.25
CA ALA A 458 4.82 3.17 12.99
C ALA A 458 3.48 3.57 12.37
N ASN A 459 3.40 4.78 11.78
CA ASN A 459 2.21 5.20 11.05
C ASN A 459 1.93 4.27 9.87
N THR A 460 2.92 4.09 8.97
CA THR A 460 2.79 3.21 7.81
C THR A 460 2.53 1.77 8.23
N SER A 461 3.28 1.25 9.19
CA SER A 461 3.12 -0.11 9.68
C SER A 461 1.72 -0.36 10.27
N GLY A 462 1.15 0.65 10.96
CA GLY A 462 -0.23 0.62 11.45
C GLY A 462 -1.26 0.73 10.32
N ALA A 463 -1.00 1.62 9.36
CA ALA A 463 -1.85 1.85 8.19
C ALA A 463 -2.13 0.54 7.43
N THR A 464 -1.12 -0.32 7.25
CA THR A 464 -1.30 -1.63 6.62
C THR A 464 -2.32 -2.51 7.34
N GLY A 465 -2.37 -2.45 8.66
CA GLY A 465 -3.36 -3.19 9.47
C GLY A 465 -4.79 -2.71 9.23
N GLY A 466 -5.00 -1.39 9.16
CA GLY A 466 -6.31 -0.78 8.88
C GLY A 466 -6.86 -1.15 7.51
N LYS A 467 -5.99 -1.45 6.56
CA LYS A 467 -6.36 -1.88 5.20
C LYS A 467 -7.22 -3.13 5.19
N MET A 468 -6.94 -4.10 6.09
CA MET A 468 -7.69 -5.38 6.17
C MET A 468 -9.20 -5.19 6.30
N ILE A 469 -9.61 -4.14 7.01
CA ILE A 469 -11.03 -3.91 7.38
C ILE A 469 -11.60 -2.64 6.77
N SER A 470 -10.84 -1.94 5.93
CA SER A 470 -11.33 -0.72 5.30
C SER A 470 -12.58 -1.01 4.45
N PRO A 471 -13.60 -0.13 4.46
CA PRO A 471 -14.81 -0.31 3.66
C PRO A 471 -14.51 -0.55 2.18
N GLN A 472 -13.46 0.08 1.65
CA GLN A 472 -13.02 -0.11 0.26
C GLN A 472 -12.50 -1.54 0.02
N SER A 473 -11.65 -2.06 0.91
CA SER A 473 -11.11 -3.43 0.77
C SER A 473 -12.20 -4.48 0.92
N ILE A 474 -13.14 -4.25 1.84
CA ILE A 474 -14.31 -5.13 2.02
C ILE A 474 -15.20 -5.12 0.78
N ALA A 475 -15.48 -3.96 0.19
CA ALA A 475 -16.27 -3.87 -1.04
C ALA A 475 -15.62 -4.60 -2.21
N ILE A 476 -14.30 -4.52 -2.35
CA ILE A 476 -13.52 -5.27 -3.34
C ILE A 476 -13.67 -6.79 -3.09
N ALA A 477 -13.53 -7.22 -1.85
CA ALA A 477 -13.67 -8.63 -1.48
C ALA A 477 -15.10 -9.16 -1.73
N VAL A 478 -16.14 -8.38 -1.40
CA VAL A 478 -17.55 -8.70 -1.71
C VAL A 478 -17.74 -8.89 -3.21
N SER A 479 -17.26 -7.95 -4.02
CA SER A 479 -17.37 -8.01 -5.48
C SER A 479 -16.64 -9.24 -6.05
N ALA A 480 -15.41 -9.51 -5.58
CA ALA A 480 -14.62 -10.65 -6.05
C ALA A 480 -15.21 -12.01 -5.66
N THR A 481 -15.85 -12.09 -4.49
CA THR A 481 -16.51 -13.33 -4.01
C THR A 481 -17.93 -13.50 -4.51
N ARG A 482 -18.54 -12.47 -5.09
CA ARG A 482 -19.98 -12.41 -5.41
C ARG A 482 -20.89 -12.64 -4.17
N MET A 483 -20.39 -12.25 -2.98
CA MET A 483 -21.14 -12.35 -1.71
C MET A 483 -21.89 -11.02 -1.46
N ASP A 484 -22.79 -10.67 -2.36
CA ASP A 484 -23.52 -9.40 -2.29
C ASP A 484 -24.31 -9.30 -0.97
N GLY A 485 -24.22 -8.12 -0.33
CA GLY A 485 -24.85 -7.86 0.97
C GLY A 485 -24.13 -8.48 2.18
N GLN A 486 -23.09 -9.29 2.00
CA GLN A 486 -22.39 -9.98 3.10
C GLN A 486 -21.05 -9.31 3.51
N GLY A 487 -20.89 -8.04 3.22
CA GLY A 487 -19.68 -7.29 3.60
C GLY A 487 -19.39 -7.30 5.10
N SER A 488 -20.45 -7.28 5.93
CA SER A 488 -20.32 -7.40 7.40
C SER A 488 -19.75 -8.75 7.84
N VAL A 489 -20.05 -9.84 7.15
CA VAL A 489 -19.53 -11.19 7.43
C VAL A 489 -18.02 -11.24 7.15
N ILE A 490 -17.60 -10.72 5.98
CA ILE A 490 -16.17 -10.63 5.62
C ILE A 490 -15.43 -9.74 6.61
N MET A 491 -15.97 -8.56 6.91
CA MET A 491 -15.38 -7.62 7.88
C MET A 491 -15.24 -8.25 9.26
N SER A 492 -16.29 -8.88 9.78
CA SER A 492 -16.27 -9.56 11.08
C SER A 492 -15.23 -10.68 11.13
N GLY A 493 -15.13 -11.46 10.03
CA GLY A 493 -14.13 -12.52 9.90
C GLY A 493 -12.69 -11.99 9.89
N THR A 494 -12.46 -10.78 9.37
CA THR A 494 -11.13 -10.16 9.23
C THR A 494 -10.76 -9.33 10.46
N LEU A 495 -11.74 -8.75 11.16
CA LEU A 495 -11.55 -7.82 12.29
C LEU A 495 -10.63 -8.37 13.38
N LYS A 496 -10.77 -9.65 13.73
CA LYS A 496 -9.93 -10.29 14.76
C LYS A 496 -8.44 -10.31 14.41
N TYR A 497 -8.12 -10.47 13.11
CA TYR A 497 -6.74 -10.45 12.63
C TYR A 497 -6.18 -9.04 12.61
N CYS A 498 -6.99 -8.06 12.20
CA CYS A 498 -6.64 -6.65 12.27
C CYS A 498 -6.37 -6.21 13.70
N PHE A 499 -7.26 -6.55 14.64
CA PHE A 499 -7.10 -6.21 16.05
C PHE A 499 -5.83 -6.81 16.65
N ALA A 500 -5.62 -8.12 16.45
CA ALA A 500 -4.40 -8.80 16.89
C ALA A 500 -3.13 -8.17 16.30
N TYR A 501 -3.16 -7.86 14.99
CA TYR A 501 -2.08 -7.21 14.29
C TYR A 501 -1.72 -5.85 14.92
N ILE A 502 -2.70 -4.97 15.11
CA ILE A 502 -2.49 -3.62 15.65
C ILE A 502 -2.00 -3.66 17.10
N VAL A 503 -2.55 -4.55 17.94
CA VAL A 503 -2.10 -4.72 19.33
C VAL A 503 -0.66 -5.21 19.38
N ILE A 504 -0.31 -6.25 18.61
CA ILE A 504 1.06 -6.78 18.57
C ILE A 504 2.02 -5.73 18.03
N LEU A 505 1.63 -4.98 17.00
CA LEU A 505 2.47 -3.92 16.43
C LEU A 505 2.67 -2.78 17.43
N GLY A 506 1.61 -2.32 18.10
CA GLY A 506 1.70 -1.28 19.14
C GLY A 506 2.63 -1.69 20.29
N LEU A 507 2.47 -2.92 20.78
CA LEU A 507 3.37 -3.48 21.79
C LEU A 507 4.83 -3.53 21.26
N LYS A 508 5.04 -3.99 20.03
CA LYS A 508 6.37 -4.04 19.44
C LYS A 508 7.00 -2.65 19.33
N VAL A 509 6.26 -1.67 18.78
CA VAL A 509 6.76 -0.30 18.61
C VAL A 509 7.13 0.34 19.96
N GLY A 510 6.26 0.23 20.96
CA GLY A 510 6.50 0.77 22.28
C GLY A 510 7.62 0.05 23.04
N LEU A 511 7.57 -1.30 23.10
CA LEU A 511 8.56 -2.07 23.86
C LEU A 511 9.96 -2.02 23.24
N VAL A 512 10.07 -2.16 21.92
CA VAL A 512 11.40 -2.11 21.25
C VAL A 512 12.05 -0.75 21.47
N TYR A 513 11.28 0.34 21.40
CA TYR A 513 11.80 1.66 21.69
C TYR A 513 12.34 1.74 23.12
N HIS A 514 11.51 1.41 24.12
CA HIS A 514 11.91 1.50 25.54
C HIS A 514 13.05 0.56 25.94
N LEU A 515 13.23 -0.56 25.25
CA LEU A 515 14.27 -1.55 25.62
C LEU A 515 15.61 -1.34 24.88
N PHE A 516 15.58 -0.73 23.68
CA PHE A 516 16.76 -0.73 22.80
C PHE A 516 17.11 0.63 22.22
N MET A 517 16.24 1.63 22.31
CA MET A 517 16.42 2.93 21.65
C MET A 517 16.29 4.12 22.62
N ALA A 518 15.73 3.92 23.85
CA ALA A 518 15.57 4.94 24.88
C ALA A 518 16.89 5.26 25.61
#